data_c6e0148b34c1f332dca46934e138d21f
#
_entry.id   c6e0148b34c1f332dca46934e138d21f
#
_cell.length_a   1.000
_cell.length_b   1.000
_cell.length_c   1.000
_cell.angle_alpha   90.00
_cell.angle_beta   90.00
_cell.angle_gamma   90.00
#
_symmetry.space_group_name_H-M   'P 1'
#
loop_
_entity.id
_entity.type
_entity.pdbx_description
1 polymer ?
#
loop_
_entity_poly.entity_id
_entity_poly.type
_entity_poly.pdbx_seq_one_letter_code
_entity_poly.pdbx_strand_id
1 'polypeptide(L)'
;MIPRFKPWLDHREALALFRRNKGAVLRFEKSFAKTFEAEEAISFSYGRSALWAFFKAVGIEGAEVVLPAYTCSVVAHAVSLSGNSPRFVDIRLSDYNMDLDLLPEAINKKTRAIVATHLFGYPLDIDRLEEIVAEAELRYGHKIWLIQDCAHSFGARWKGRLVCNSGDVAIFGLNISKMITSIFGGMLTVNDPELAKRIRSWRDANFIKAPWIKSWLRKIYLLTVYVAFSRPIYAVTHWLQEQTPFLNKLTKSYHLDDQIHFPPDYLELLTDVEGEVGLVQLNMYPKIVSSRRKCAKWFIDSIQWPEDWKPPYWLKERPIPILL
;
A
#
# COMPACT_ATOMS: atom_id res chain seq x y z
N MET A 1 -24.29 -10.49 -11.94
CA MET A 1 -23.47 -9.25 -11.91
C MET A 1 -22.04 -9.60 -11.58
N ILE A 2 -21.07 -8.91 -12.18
CA ILE A 2 -19.63 -9.12 -11.93
C ILE A 2 -19.16 -8.05 -10.95
N PRO A 3 -18.50 -8.43 -9.83
CA PRO A 3 -17.95 -7.45 -8.89
C PRO A 3 -16.92 -6.55 -9.55
N ARG A 4 -16.97 -5.24 -9.26
CA ARG A 4 -15.98 -4.26 -9.71
C ARG A 4 -14.57 -4.65 -9.28
N PHE A 5 -14.44 -5.17 -8.06
CA PHE A 5 -13.27 -5.89 -7.62
C PHE A 5 -13.70 -7.07 -6.76
N LYS A 6 -12.94 -8.14 -6.79
CA LYS A 6 -13.16 -9.31 -5.93
C LYS A 6 -11.84 -9.65 -5.24
N PRO A 7 -11.80 -9.62 -3.89
CA PRO A 7 -10.62 -10.09 -3.18
C PRO A 7 -10.29 -11.53 -3.57
N TRP A 8 -9.00 -11.84 -3.68
CA TRP A 8 -8.58 -13.22 -3.89
C TRP A 8 -8.65 -13.96 -2.56
N LEU A 9 -9.82 -14.54 -2.28
CA LEU A 9 -10.10 -15.28 -1.04
C LEU A 9 -10.62 -16.66 -1.39
N ASP A 10 -10.18 -17.66 -0.64
CA ASP A 10 -10.72 -19.02 -0.71
C ASP A 10 -10.91 -19.61 0.71
N HIS A 11 -11.13 -20.93 0.81
CA HIS A 11 -11.34 -21.59 2.09
C HIS A 11 -10.14 -21.52 3.05
N ARG A 12 -8.94 -21.22 2.56
CA ARG A 12 -7.70 -21.17 3.35
C ARG A 12 -7.68 -19.98 4.29
N GLU A 13 -8.09 -18.80 3.81
CA GLU A 13 -8.25 -17.62 4.66
C GLU A 13 -9.35 -17.83 5.71
N ALA A 14 -10.47 -18.46 5.31
CA ALA A 14 -11.55 -18.82 6.24
C ALA A 14 -11.05 -19.76 7.33
N LEU A 15 -10.26 -20.79 6.99
CA LEU A 15 -9.65 -21.69 7.97
C LEU A 15 -8.60 -20.96 8.85
N ALA A 16 -7.85 -20.01 8.29
CA ALA A 16 -6.88 -19.24 9.05
C ALA A 16 -7.52 -18.42 10.19
N LEU A 17 -8.77 -17.98 10.04
CA LEU A 17 -9.50 -17.27 11.09
C LEU A 17 -9.64 -18.05 12.40
N PHE A 18 -9.60 -19.37 12.34
CA PHE A 18 -9.78 -20.26 13.49
C PHE A 18 -8.47 -20.81 14.06
N ARG A 19 -7.35 -20.50 13.41
CA ARG A 19 -6.02 -20.85 13.95
C ARG A 19 -5.74 -20.03 15.22
N ARG A 20 -5.21 -20.69 16.23
CA ARG A 20 -4.85 -20.07 17.53
C ARG A 20 -3.32 -20.03 17.70
N ASN A 21 -2.63 -19.47 16.75
CA ASN A 21 -1.16 -19.42 16.75
C ASN A 21 -0.70 -18.07 17.28
N LYS A 22 -0.21 -18.04 18.52
CA LYS A 22 0.44 -16.84 19.06
C LYS A 22 1.65 -16.44 18.21
N GLY A 23 1.89 -15.14 18.05
CA GLY A 23 3.01 -14.60 17.30
C GLY A 23 2.86 -14.72 15.78
N ALA A 24 1.63 -14.85 15.27
CA ALA A 24 1.35 -14.89 13.83
C ALA A 24 1.81 -13.60 13.13
N VAL A 25 1.67 -12.46 13.78
CA VAL A 25 2.12 -11.16 13.25
C VAL A 25 3.62 -11.17 13.01
N LEU A 26 4.43 -11.63 13.95
CA LEU A 26 5.89 -11.69 13.77
C LEU A 26 6.30 -12.66 12.65
N ARG A 27 5.62 -13.81 12.53
CA ARG A 27 5.86 -14.73 11.41
C ARG A 27 5.46 -14.10 10.08
N PHE A 28 4.38 -13.31 10.06
CA PHE A 28 3.93 -12.59 8.87
C PHE A 28 4.97 -11.52 8.47
N GLU A 29 5.46 -10.71 9.40
CA GLU A 29 6.53 -9.73 9.16
C GLU A 29 7.76 -10.41 8.53
N LYS A 30 8.28 -11.48 9.14
CA LYS A 30 9.43 -12.23 8.63
C LYS A 30 9.18 -12.82 7.24
N SER A 31 8.00 -13.38 7.01
CA SER A 31 7.66 -13.96 5.71
C SER A 31 7.48 -12.88 4.65
N PHE A 32 6.96 -11.70 5.03
CA PHE A 32 6.82 -10.55 4.15
C PHE A 32 8.19 -10.00 3.73
N ALA A 33 9.09 -9.78 4.67
CA ALA A 33 10.46 -9.37 4.40
C ALA A 33 11.14 -10.33 3.41
N LYS A 34 11.09 -11.64 3.69
CA LYS A 34 11.64 -12.68 2.80
C LYS A 34 11.01 -12.64 1.39
N THR A 35 9.68 -12.45 1.28
CA THR A 35 8.97 -12.46 -0.01
C THR A 35 9.37 -11.27 -0.89
N PHE A 36 9.62 -10.12 -0.28
CA PHE A 36 9.98 -8.90 -0.98
C PHE A 36 11.47 -8.54 -0.89
N GLU A 37 12.32 -9.52 -0.54
CA GLU A 37 13.77 -9.38 -0.52
C GLU A 37 14.24 -8.19 0.34
N ALA A 38 13.52 -7.89 1.42
CA ALA A 38 13.86 -6.86 2.38
C ALA A 38 14.53 -7.46 3.62
N GLU A 39 15.35 -6.68 4.31
CA GLU A 39 16.01 -7.10 5.56
C GLU A 39 14.98 -7.24 6.69
N GLU A 40 14.11 -6.24 6.85
CA GLU A 40 13.06 -6.20 7.87
C GLU A 40 11.72 -5.77 7.28
N ALA A 41 10.64 -6.29 7.88
CA ALA A 41 9.29 -5.79 7.68
C ALA A 41 8.63 -5.50 9.03
N ILE A 42 7.89 -4.40 9.10
CA ILE A 42 7.25 -3.90 10.32
C ILE A 42 5.78 -3.64 10.03
N SER A 43 4.89 -4.30 10.76
CA SER A 43 3.44 -4.20 10.53
C SER A 43 2.81 -3.05 11.31
N PHE A 44 1.74 -2.49 10.73
CA PHE A 44 0.93 -1.40 11.27
C PHE A 44 -0.55 -1.66 10.99
N SER A 45 -1.44 -0.96 11.70
CA SER A 45 -2.89 -1.05 11.51
C SER A 45 -3.34 -0.71 10.08
N TYR A 46 -2.63 0.21 9.40
CA TYR A 46 -2.92 0.66 8.03
C TYR A 46 -1.63 1.10 7.35
N GLY A 47 -1.60 1.10 6.00
CA GLY A 47 -0.47 1.65 5.25
C GLY A 47 -0.22 3.13 5.56
N ARG A 48 -1.28 3.93 5.74
CA ARG A 48 -1.17 5.32 6.18
C ARG A 48 -0.61 5.48 7.60
N SER A 49 -0.92 4.54 8.51
CA SER A 49 -0.31 4.52 9.85
C SER A 49 1.18 4.19 9.78
N ALA A 50 1.59 3.33 8.85
CA ALA A 50 3.01 3.05 8.59
C ALA A 50 3.76 4.29 8.13
N LEU A 51 3.20 5.03 7.15
CA LEU A 51 3.81 6.27 6.64
C LEU A 51 3.90 7.36 7.72
N TRP A 52 2.80 7.56 8.46
CA TRP A 52 2.76 8.51 9.57
C TRP A 52 3.77 8.16 10.67
N ALA A 53 3.81 6.88 11.08
CA ALA A 53 4.74 6.39 12.08
C ALA A 53 6.20 6.53 11.65
N PHE A 54 6.49 6.33 10.37
CA PHE A 54 7.81 6.58 9.79
C PHE A 54 8.25 8.04 10.02
N PHE A 55 7.42 9.03 9.62
CA PHE A 55 7.76 10.44 9.82
C PHE A 55 8.00 10.78 11.29
N LYS A 56 7.16 10.27 12.19
CA LYS A 56 7.34 10.48 13.63
C LYS A 56 8.61 9.79 14.16
N ALA A 57 8.90 8.56 13.72
CA ALA A 57 10.09 7.83 14.12
C ALA A 57 11.39 8.52 13.67
N VAL A 58 11.43 9.10 12.48
CA VAL A 58 12.60 9.82 11.98
C VAL A 58 12.61 11.30 12.36
N GLY A 59 11.60 11.79 13.09
CA GLY A 59 11.56 13.14 13.64
C GLY A 59 11.36 14.23 12.58
N ILE A 60 10.61 13.95 11.49
CA ILE A 60 10.27 14.95 10.48
C ILE A 60 8.95 15.61 10.86
N GLU A 61 9.00 16.91 11.11
CA GLU A 61 7.86 17.76 11.41
C GLU A 61 8.08 19.17 10.87
N GLY A 62 7.00 19.84 10.42
CA GLY A 62 7.06 21.19 9.83
C GLY A 62 7.77 21.24 8.47
N ALA A 63 8.00 20.11 7.82
CA ALA A 63 8.70 19.99 6.56
C ALA A 63 7.74 19.87 5.36
N GLU A 64 8.29 20.02 4.15
CA GLU A 64 7.57 19.66 2.93
C GLU A 64 7.89 18.20 2.54
N VAL A 65 6.85 17.47 2.14
CA VAL A 65 6.92 16.11 1.61
C VAL A 65 6.37 16.11 0.19
N VAL A 66 7.21 15.73 -0.77
CA VAL A 66 6.83 15.72 -2.19
C VAL A 66 6.06 14.43 -2.51
N LEU A 67 4.94 14.58 -3.22
CA LEU A 67 4.01 13.50 -3.60
C LEU A 67 3.60 13.65 -5.07
N PRO A 68 3.24 12.57 -5.79
CA PRO A 68 2.55 12.71 -7.07
C PRO A 68 1.15 13.30 -6.87
N ALA A 69 0.71 14.16 -7.80
CA ALA A 69 -0.64 14.75 -7.78
C ALA A 69 -1.74 13.69 -7.91
N TYR A 70 -1.46 12.59 -8.58
CA TYR A 70 -2.36 11.45 -8.70
C TYR A 70 -1.90 10.30 -7.79
N THR A 71 -2.41 10.30 -6.57
CA THR A 71 -2.18 9.26 -5.57
C THR A 71 -3.42 9.09 -4.69
N CYS A 72 -3.40 8.12 -3.80
CA CYS A 72 -4.48 7.97 -2.83
C CYS A 72 -4.45 9.13 -1.82
N SER A 73 -5.59 9.81 -1.59
CA SER A 73 -5.70 10.92 -0.64
C SER A 73 -5.15 10.60 0.75
N VAL A 74 -5.22 9.33 1.17
CA VAL A 74 -4.68 8.90 2.48
C VAL A 74 -3.18 9.06 2.63
N VAL A 75 -2.42 9.14 1.53
CA VAL A 75 -0.98 9.42 1.55
C VAL A 75 -0.76 10.88 1.99
N ALA A 76 -1.46 11.83 1.32
CA ALA A 76 -1.42 13.24 1.70
C ALA A 76 -1.96 13.47 3.13
N HIS A 77 -3.03 12.74 3.53
CA HIS A 77 -3.55 12.78 4.90
C HIS A 77 -2.48 12.35 5.93
N ALA A 78 -1.74 11.25 5.67
CA ALA A 78 -0.68 10.81 6.58
C ALA A 78 0.43 11.85 6.71
N VAL A 79 0.77 12.53 5.62
CA VAL A 79 1.73 13.65 5.63
C VAL A 79 1.21 14.80 6.49
N SER A 80 -0.01 15.29 6.24
CA SER A 80 -0.59 16.42 6.99
C SER A 80 -0.76 16.10 8.46
N LEU A 81 -1.27 14.91 8.80
CA LEU A 81 -1.45 14.47 10.20
C LEU A 81 -0.13 14.22 10.94
N SER A 82 0.98 14.06 10.21
CA SER A 82 2.32 13.99 10.82
C SER A 82 2.90 15.37 11.18
N GLY A 83 2.21 16.46 10.82
CA GLY A 83 2.67 17.84 11.02
C GLY A 83 3.50 18.37 9.85
N ASN A 84 3.45 17.71 8.70
CA ASN A 84 4.16 18.09 7.49
C ASN A 84 3.20 18.63 6.41
N SER A 85 3.73 19.30 5.40
CA SER A 85 2.96 19.85 4.29
C SER A 85 3.18 19.03 3.02
N PRO A 86 2.12 18.48 2.40
CA PRO A 86 2.24 17.83 1.11
C PRO A 86 2.53 18.85 0.00
N ARG A 87 3.50 18.53 -0.86
CA ARG A 87 3.81 19.27 -2.08
C ARG A 87 3.64 18.35 -3.27
N PHE A 88 2.78 18.71 -4.22
CA PHE A 88 2.41 17.86 -5.33
C PHE A 88 3.27 18.14 -6.58
N VAL A 89 3.63 17.07 -7.27
CA VAL A 89 4.25 17.06 -8.59
C VAL A 89 3.29 16.42 -9.57
N ASP A 90 3.17 16.98 -10.75
CA ASP A 90 2.29 16.46 -11.79
C ASP A 90 2.76 15.08 -12.28
N ILE A 91 1.90 14.41 -13.01
CA ILE A 91 2.07 13.04 -13.48
C ILE A 91 2.28 12.99 -14.99
N ARG A 92 2.94 11.94 -15.46
CA ARG A 92 3.00 11.64 -16.89
C ARG A 92 1.74 10.92 -17.32
N LEU A 93 1.18 11.34 -18.46
CA LEU A 93 0.00 10.68 -19.04
C LEU A 93 0.27 9.26 -19.54
N SER A 94 1.54 8.89 -19.75
CA SER A 94 1.92 7.57 -20.24
C SER A 94 1.72 6.43 -19.23
N ASP A 95 1.89 6.70 -17.95
CA ASP A 95 1.85 5.69 -16.88
C ASP A 95 1.21 6.18 -15.58
N TYR A 96 0.76 7.43 -15.56
CA TYR A 96 0.14 8.11 -14.41
C TYR A 96 1.02 8.21 -13.17
N ASN A 97 2.31 7.90 -13.28
CA ASN A 97 3.29 8.08 -12.23
C ASN A 97 3.82 9.52 -12.21
N MET A 98 4.42 9.91 -11.07
CA MET A 98 5.09 11.21 -10.91
C MET A 98 6.02 11.51 -12.09
N ASP A 99 5.95 12.71 -12.62
CA ASP A 99 6.86 13.16 -13.66
C ASP A 99 8.22 13.51 -13.03
N LEU A 100 9.23 12.68 -13.31
CA LEU A 100 10.57 12.86 -12.77
C LEU A 100 11.31 14.06 -13.36
N ASP A 101 10.87 14.57 -14.51
CA ASP A 101 11.46 15.78 -15.11
C ASP A 101 11.00 17.04 -14.37
N LEU A 102 9.82 17.01 -13.75
CA LEU A 102 9.29 18.08 -12.92
C LEU A 102 9.71 17.98 -11.44
N LEU A 103 10.19 16.82 -11.01
CA LEU A 103 10.53 16.57 -9.61
C LEU A 103 11.63 17.50 -9.07
N PRO A 104 12.74 17.81 -9.80
CA PRO A 104 13.79 18.70 -9.31
C PRO A 104 13.29 20.10 -8.94
N GLU A 105 12.29 20.64 -9.66
CA GLU A 105 11.71 21.96 -9.40
C GLU A 105 10.80 21.96 -8.15
N ALA A 106 10.26 20.82 -7.81
CA ALA A 106 9.44 20.67 -6.62
C ALA A 106 10.25 20.52 -5.32
N ILE A 107 11.52 20.16 -5.42
CA ILE A 107 12.41 19.99 -4.26
C ILE A 107 13.03 21.33 -3.88
N ASN A 108 13.00 21.66 -2.60
CA ASN A 108 13.58 22.88 -2.05
C ASN A 108 14.17 22.65 -0.65
N LYS A 109 14.74 23.72 -0.04
CA LYS A 109 15.36 23.65 1.28
C LYS A 109 14.47 23.16 2.44
N LYS A 110 13.15 23.15 2.28
CA LYS A 110 12.18 22.64 3.27
C LYS A 110 11.82 21.18 3.03
N THR A 111 12.16 20.63 1.86
CA THR A 111 11.84 19.24 1.52
C THR A 111 12.66 18.29 2.38
N ARG A 112 12.00 17.34 3.04
CA ARG A 112 12.63 16.30 3.87
C ARG A 112 12.28 14.89 3.45
N ALA A 113 11.26 14.72 2.60
CA ALA A 113 10.90 13.42 2.10
C ALA A 113 10.24 13.50 0.72
N ILE A 114 10.34 12.40 -0.02
CA ILE A 114 9.65 12.16 -1.28
C ILE A 114 8.94 10.83 -1.15
N VAL A 115 7.64 10.78 -1.44
CA VAL A 115 6.86 9.54 -1.53
C VAL A 115 6.60 9.24 -2.99
N ALA A 116 7.27 8.23 -3.51
CA ALA A 116 7.18 7.80 -4.90
C ALA A 116 6.15 6.67 -5.02
N THR A 117 5.02 6.95 -5.64
CA THR A 117 3.97 5.95 -5.87
C THR A 117 4.21 5.22 -7.19
N HIS A 118 4.18 3.89 -7.17
CA HIS A 118 4.22 3.04 -8.37
C HIS A 118 2.79 2.64 -8.74
N LEU A 119 2.11 3.52 -9.45
CA LEU A 119 0.67 3.42 -9.66
C LEU A 119 0.32 2.26 -10.61
N PHE A 120 -0.75 1.55 -10.33
CA PHE A 120 -1.26 0.41 -11.12
C PHE A 120 -0.22 -0.72 -11.35
N GLY A 121 0.87 -0.73 -10.59
CA GLY A 121 1.97 -1.69 -10.77
C GLY A 121 3.02 -1.27 -11.80
N TYR A 122 2.90 -0.07 -12.38
CA TYR A 122 3.96 0.50 -13.22
C TYR A 122 5.10 1.03 -12.35
N PRO A 123 6.31 0.49 -12.48
CA PRO A 123 7.45 0.98 -11.73
C PRO A 123 7.87 2.37 -12.26
N LEU A 124 8.18 3.29 -11.35
CA LEU A 124 8.97 4.46 -11.69
C LEU A 124 10.40 4.06 -12.09
N ASP A 125 11.08 4.91 -12.83
CA ASP A 125 12.52 4.84 -13.00
C ASP A 125 13.21 5.17 -11.66
N ILE A 126 13.48 4.10 -10.90
CA ILE A 126 14.07 4.25 -9.56
C ILE A 126 15.54 4.67 -9.61
N ASP A 127 16.24 4.41 -10.72
CA ASP A 127 17.63 4.85 -10.89
C ASP A 127 17.65 6.38 -11.00
N ARG A 128 16.83 6.94 -11.88
CA ARG A 128 16.70 8.40 -12.03
C ARG A 128 16.16 9.09 -10.78
N LEU A 129 15.22 8.43 -10.09
CA LEU A 129 14.68 8.96 -8.84
C LEU A 129 15.75 9.05 -7.74
N GLU A 130 16.58 8.02 -7.58
CA GLU A 130 17.70 8.01 -6.63
C GLU A 130 18.76 9.07 -6.98
N GLU A 131 19.06 9.28 -8.27
CA GLU A 131 19.96 10.36 -8.74
C GLU A 131 19.42 11.74 -8.34
N ILE A 132 18.13 12.03 -8.61
CA ILE A 132 17.50 13.31 -8.27
C ILE A 132 17.57 13.57 -6.76
N VAL A 133 17.30 12.53 -5.94
CA VAL A 133 17.38 12.64 -4.48
C VAL A 133 18.80 12.94 -4.04
N ALA A 134 19.81 12.22 -4.56
CA ALA A 134 21.21 12.44 -4.21
C ALA A 134 21.70 13.85 -4.61
N GLU A 135 21.34 14.33 -5.80
CA GLU A 135 21.64 15.70 -6.24
C GLU A 135 21.01 16.75 -5.33
N ALA A 136 19.77 16.51 -4.88
CA ALA A 136 19.07 17.42 -3.97
C ALA A 136 19.68 17.42 -2.56
N GLU A 137 20.05 16.25 -2.04
CA GLU A 137 20.76 16.13 -0.75
C GLU A 137 22.09 16.91 -0.76
N LEU A 138 22.87 16.78 -1.84
CA LEU A 138 24.10 17.56 -2.03
C LEU A 138 23.82 19.07 -2.10
N ARG A 139 22.78 19.48 -2.85
CA ARG A 139 22.42 20.90 -3.03
C ARG A 139 21.99 21.58 -1.75
N TYR A 140 21.20 20.88 -0.92
CA TYR A 140 20.59 21.46 0.28
C TYR A 140 21.30 21.09 1.58
N GLY A 141 22.27 20.18 1.55
CA GLY A 141 23.10 19.79 2.69
C GLY A 141 22.34 19.02 3.80
N HIS A 142 21.29 18.30 3.45
CA HIS A 142 20.53 17.51 4.41
C HIS A 142 19.89 16.29 3.77
N LYS A 143 19.54 15.28 4.60
CA LYS A 143 18.87 14.06 4.16
C LYS A 143 17.46 14.35 3.62
N ILE A 144 17.13 13.74 2.49
CA ILE A 144 15.79 13.67 1.92
C ILE A 144 15.37 12.20 1.88
N TRP A 145 14.43 11.82 2.72
CA TRP A 145 13.96 10.44 2.82
C TRP A 145 13.18 10.04 1.58
N LEU A 146 13.59 8.95 0.96
CA LEU A 146 12.90 8.39 -0.19
C LEU A 146 12.05 7.19 0.23
N ILE A 147 10.71 7.36 0.13
CA ILE A 147 9.72 6.36 0.50
C ILE A 147 9.05 5.82 -0.76
N GLN A 148 9.10 4.51 -0.96
CA GLN A 148 8.40 3.85 -2.07
C GLN A 148 6.98 3.47 -1.63
N ASP A 149 5.94 4.06 -2.24
CA ASP A 149 4.56 3.62 -2.02
C ASP A 149 4.24 2.46 -2.97
N CYS A 150 4.31 1.27 -2.42
CA CYS A 150 4.07 0.01 -3.11
C CYS A 150 2.65 -0.54 -2.91
N ALA A 151 1.70 0.26 -2.45
CA ALA A 151 0.32 -0.18 -2.23
C ALA A 151 -0.38 -0.73 -3.50
N HIS A 152 0.11 -0.39 -4.69
CA HIS A 152 -0.36 -0.88 -6.00
C HIS A 152 0.68 -1.72 -6.75
N SER A 153 1.88 -1.91 -6.21
CA SER A 153 3.02 -2.41 -6.96
C SER A 153 3.79 -3.53 -6.25
N PHE A 154 3.07 -4.38 -5.50
CA PHE A 154 3.65 -5.54 -4.85
C PHE A 154 4.51 -6.35 -5.83
N GLY A 155 5.84 -6.39 -5.60
CA GLY A 155 6.79 -7.11 -6.44
C GLY A 155 7.02 -6.52 -7.84
N ALA A 156 6.66 -5.27 -8.08
CA ALA A 156 7.05 -4.56 -9.30
C ALA A 156 8.57 -4.40 -9.36
N ARG A 157 9.13 -4.51 -10.57
CA ARG A 157 10.59 -4.45 -10.78
C ARG A 157 10.91 -3.41 -11.86
N TRP A 158 11.96 -2.67 -11.62
CA TRP A 158 12.63 -1.82 -12.59
C TRP A 158 13.99 -2.43 -12.92
N LYS A 159 14.24 -2.76 -14.19
CA LYS A 159 15.47 -3.43 -14.63
C LYS A 159 15.89 -4.63 -13.75
N GLY A 160 14.93 -5.40 -13.29
CA GLY A 160 15.15 -6.57 -12.45
C GLY A 160 15.21 -6.32 -10.94
N ARG A 161 15.41 -5.07 -10.48
CA ARG A 161 15.42 -4.68 -9.06
C ARG A 161 13.98 -4.43 -8.56
N LEU A 162 13.61 -4.98 -7.41
CA LEU A 162 12.33 -4.67 -6.77
C LEU A 162 12.27 -3.19 -6.40
N VAL A 163 11.20 -2.50 -6.80
CA VAL A 163 11.07 -1.08 -6.50
C VAL A 163 10.96 -0.80 -4.99
N CYS A 164 10.43 -1.73 -4.21
CA CYS A 164 10.35 -1.63 -2.76
C CYS A 164 11.71 -1.69 -2.05
N ASN A 165 12.79 -2.04 -2.76
CA ASN A 165 14.15 -2.06 -2.24
C ASN A 165 15.00 -0.88 -2.73
N SER A 166 14.35 0.13 -3.30
CA SER A 166 14.94 1.43 -3.63
C SER A 166 14.61 2.44 -2.54
N GLY A 167 15.52 3.38 -2.30
CA GLY A 167 15.36 4.40 -1.26
C GLY A 167 15.49 3.85 0.17
N ASP A 168 14.87 4.54 1.12
CA ASP A 168 15.07 4.26 2.55
C ASP A 168 14.06 3.25 3.10
N VAL A 169 12.80 3.35 2.69
CA VAL A 169 11.71 2.46 3.12
C VAL A 169 10.66 2.28 2.02
N ALA A 170 9.89 1.19 2.09
CA ALA A 170 8.70 1.05 1.29
C ALA A 170 7.47 0.79 2.15
N ILE A 171 6.32 1.31 1.73
CA ILE A 171 5.04 1.12 2.41
C ILE A 171 4.07 0.31 1.55
N PHE A 172 3.27 -0.53 2.21
CA PHE A 172 2.27 -1.37 1.59
C PHE A 172 0.95 -1.26 2.34
N GLY A 173 -0.15 -1.12 1.61
CA GLY A 173 -1.49 -1.28 2.16
C GLY A 173 -1.93 -2.74 2.06
N LEU A 174 -2.52 -3.28 3.11
CA LEU A 174 -2.94 -4.69 3.21
C LEU A 174 -4.45 -4.83 3.45
N ASN A 175 -5.23 -3.82 3.10
CA ASN A 175 -6.67 -3.91 3.22
C ASN A 175 -7.26 -4.90 2.20
N ILE A 176 -8.55 -5.21 2.35
CA ILE A 176 -9.25 -6.23 1.56
C ILE A 176 -9.22 -5.98 0.04
N SER A 177 -9.01 -4.74 -0.41
CA SER A 177 -8.96 -4.37 -1.82
C SER A 177 -7.57 -4.51 -2.46
N LYS A 178 -6.56 -4.83 -1.68
CA LYS A 178 -5.17 -4.92 -2.16
C LYS A 178 -4.82 -6.29 -2.71
N MET A 179 -3.68 -6.38 -3.38
CA MET A 179 -3.21 -7.62 -3.99
C MET A 179 -3.00 -8.75 -2.98
N ILE A 180 -2.41 -8.40 -1.83
CA ILE A 180 -2.30 -9.24 -0.64
C ILE A 180 -3.12 -8.56 0.44
N THR A 181 -3.94 -9.31 1.13
CA THR A 181 -4.71 -8.78 2.26
C THR A 181 -4.37 -9.47 3.56
N SER A 182 -4.34 -8.71 4.64
CA SER A 182 -4.41 -9.19 6.02
C SER A 182 -5.75 -8.80 6.67
N ILE A 183 -6.80 -8.66 5.87
CA ILE A 183 -8.12 -8.10 6.18
C ILE A 183 -8.05 -6.57 6.20
N PHE A 184 -7.31 -6.02 7.15
CA PHE A 184 -6.79 -4.66 7.21
C PHE A 184 -5.27 -4.73 7.43
N GLY A 185 -4.62 -3.58 7.50
CA GLY A 185 -3.19 -3.54 7.81
C GLY A 185 -2.38 -2.69 6.85
N GLY A 186 -1.15 -2.47 7.28
CA GLY A 186 -0.07 -1.91 6.50
C GLY A 186 1.23 -2.62 6.85
N MET A 187 2.18 -2.57 5.93
CA MET A 187 3.53 -3.06 6.15
C MET A 187 4.51 -1.98 5.70
N LEU A 188 5.59 -1.85 6.44
CA LEU A 188 6.75 -1.05 6.04
C LEU A 188 7.93 -2.01 5.90
N THR A 189 8.65 -1.96 4.78
CA THR A 189 9.91 -2.69 4.60
C THR A 189 11.07 -1.72 4.65
N VAL A 190 12.20 -2.19 5.17
CA VAL A 190 13.41 -1.40 5.37
C VAL A 190 14.63 -2.30 5.30
N ASN A 191 15.71 -1.81 4.66
CA ASN A 191 16.95 -2.57 4.47
C ASN A 191 18.09 -2.11 5.40
N ASP A 192 17.95 -0.94 6.02
CA ASP A 192 18.88 -0.45 7.03
C ASP A 192 18.47 -0.99 8.43
N PRO A 193 19.30 -1.82 9.09
CA PRO A 193 18.95 -2.41 10.39
C PRO A 193 18.78 -1.37 11.52
N GLU A 194 19.54 -0.29 11.49
CA GLU A 194 19.44 0.77 12.53
C GLU A 194 18.16 1.57 12.35
N LEU A 195 17.79 1.88 11.10
CA LEU A 195 16.51 2.51 10.79
C LEU A 195 15.33 1.58 11.16
N ALA A 196 15.45 0.28 10.87
CA ALA A 196 14.46 -0.72 11.25
C ALA A 196 14.24 -0.76 12.76
N LYS A 197 15.32 -0.81 13.52
CA LYS A 197 15.31 -0.80 14.99
C LYS A 197 14.65 0.47 15.53
N ARG A 198 14.98 1.63 14.94
CA ARG A 198 14.40 2.93 15.33
C ARG A 198 12.89 2.97 15.08
N ILE A 199 12.43 2.55 13.90
CA ILE A 199 11.01 2.52 13.55
C ILE A 199 10.25 1.53 14.44
N ARG A 200 10.79 0.32 14.65
CA ARG A 200 10.19 -0.71 15.47
C ARG A 200 10.07 -0.27 16.93
N SER A 201 11.13 0.29 17.51
CA SER A 201 11.12 0.80 18.87
C SER A 201 10.13 1.95 19.05
N TRP A 202 10.04 2.85 18.08
CA TRP A 202 9.08 3.94 18.09
C TRP A 202 7.64 3.40 18.02
N ARG A 203 7.35 2.44 17.10
CA ARG A 203 6.05 1.77 17.02
C ARG A 203 5.66 1.11 18.34
N ASP A 204 6.56 0.30 18.89
CA ASP A 204 6.28 -0.47 20.12
C ASP A 204 6.05 0.41 21.34
N ALA A 205 6.62 1.62 21.36
CA ALA A 205 6.41 2.61 22.41
C ALA A 205 5.10 3.41 22.25
N ASN A 206 4.58 3.56 21.03
CA ASN A 206 3.46 4.46 20.73
C ASN A 206 2.17 3.74 20.31
N PHE A 207 2.27 2.47 19.89
CA PHE A 207 1.11 1.67 19.50
C PHE A 207 0.67 0.77 20.65
N ILE A 208 -0.63 0.57 20.77
CA ILE A 208 -1.23 -0.29 21.79
C ILE A 208 -1.59 -1.65 21.23
N LYS A 209 -1.56 -2.64 22.08
CA LYS A 209 -2.04 -3.98 21.72
C LYS A 209 -3.53 -3.91 21.38
N ALA A 210 -3.90 -4.49 20.24
CA ALA A 210 -5.30 -4.54 19.84
C ALA A 210 -6.16 -5.30 20.88
N PRO A 211 -7.34 -4.79 21.22
CA PRO A 211 -8.25 -5.47 22.14
C PRO A 211 -8.75 -6.79 21.51
N TRP A 212 -9.06 -7.78 22.34
CA TRP A 212 -9.50 -9.10 21.87
C TRP A 212 -10.76 -9.05 20.99
N ILE A 213 -11.63 -8.08 21.22
CA ILE A 213 -12.84 -7.85 20.44
C ILE A 213 -12.50 -7.52 18.96
N LYS A 214 -11.39 -6.86 18.70
CA LYS A 214 -10.93 -6.56 17.34
C LYS A 214 -10.71 -7.84 16.54
N SER A 215 -10.09 -8.87 17.13
CA SER A 215 -9.91 -10.17 16.49
C SER A 215 -11.25 -10.80 16.06
N TRP A 216 -12.28 -10.70 16.90
CA TRP A 216 -13.62 -11.19 16.56
C TRP A 216 -14.28 -10.36 15.44
N LEU A 217 -14.18 -9.05 15.51
CA LEU A 217 -14.69 -8.17 14.47
C LEU A 217 -14.01 -8.42 13.13
N ARG A 218 -12.68 -8.68 13.10
CA ARG A 218 -11.94 -9.04 11.89
C ARG A 218 -12.42 -10.36 11.28
N LYS A 219 -12.72 -11.36 12.12
CA LYS A 219 -13.28 -12.64 11.66
C LYS A 219 -14.65 -12.45 11.02
N ILE A 220 -15.55 -11.76 11.71
CA ILE A 220 -16.90 -11.47 11.20
C ILE A 220 -16.81 -10.70 9.90
N TYR A 221 -15.98 -9.66 9.85
CA TYR A 221 -15.78 -8.86 8.65
C TYR A 221 -15.32 -9.70 7.45
N LEU A 222 -14.30 -10.54 7.61
CA LEU A 222 -13.80 -11.37 6.50
C LEU A 222 -14.84 -12.37 6.02
N LEU A 223 -15.56 -13.02 6.93
CA LEU A 223 -16.64 -13.94 6.57
C LEU A 223 -17.78 -13.22 5.82
N THR A 224 -18.15 -12.02 6.28
CA THR A 224 -19.15 -11.19 5.59
C THR A 224 -18.68 -10.81 4.19
N VAL A 225 -17.41 -10.39 4.03
CA VAL A 225 -16.83 -10.08 2.71
C VAL A 225 -16.83 -11.30 1.81
N TYR A 226 -16.49 -12.49 2.32
CA TYR A 226 -16.50 -13.72 1.55
C TYR A 226 -17.89 -14.03 0.97
N VAL A 227 -18.93 -13.87 1.80
CA VAL A 227 -20.33 -14.07 1.39
C VAL A 227 -20.78 -12.96 0.43
N ALA A 228 -20.52 -11.70 0.77
CA ALA A 228 -20.95 -10.52 0.02
C ALA A 228 -20.41 -10.48 -1.43
N PHE A 229 -19.19 -10.99 -1.66
CA PHE A 229 -18.58 -11.07 -2.99
C PHE A 229 -18.83 -12.41 -3.70
N SER A 230 -19.64 -13.31 -3.13
CA SER A 230 -20.06 -14.52 -3.83
C SER A 230 -21.01 -14.17 -4.98
N ARG A 231 -20.93 -14.92 -6.10
CA ARG A 231 -21.73 -14.63 -7.32
C ARG A 231 -23.23 -14.49 -7.06
N PRO A 232 -23.90 -15.39 -6.29
CA PRO A 232 -25.34 -15.28 -6.09
C PRO A 232 -25.75 -14.07 -5.24
N ILE A 233 -24.89 -13.61 -4.32
CA ILE A 233 -25.23 -12.57 -3.34
C ILE A 233 -24.76 -11.18 -3.78
N TYR A 234 -23.76 -11.10 -4.65
CA TYR A 234 -23.17 -9.82 -5.04
C TYR A 234 -24.16 -8.81 -5.62
N ALA A 235 -25.17 -9.25 -6.34
CA ALA A 235 -26.21 -8.36 -6.88
C ALA A 235 -26.97 -7.63 -5.75
N VAL A 236 -27.27 -8.33 -4.65
CA VAL A 236 -27.92 -7.75 -3.47
C VAL A 236 -26.94 -6.82 -2.73
N THR A 237 -25.69 -7.24 -2.57
CA THR A 237 -24.64 -6.41 -1.95
C THR A 237 -24.46 -5.09 -2.70
N HIS A 238 -24.40 -5.14 -4.03
CA HIS A 238 -24.27 -3.97 -4.88
C HIS A 238 -25.49 -3.06 -4.76
N TRP A 239 -26.69 -3.63 -4.82
CA TRP A 239 -27.93 -2.88 -4.64
C TRP A 239 -27.98 -2.17 -3.28
N LEU A 240 -27.63 -2.87 -2.19
CA LEU A 240 -27.54 -2.28 -0.85
C LEU A 240 -26.50 -1.15 -0.79
N GLN A 241 -25.39 -1.29 -1.49
CA GLN A 241 -24.32 -0.28 -1.51
C GLN A 241 -24.71 0.99 -2.27
N GLU A 242 -25.45 0.84 -3.38
CA GLU A 242 -25.86 1.96 -4.22
C GLU A 242 -27.14 2.65 -3.70
N GLN A 243 -28.07 1.87 -3.17
CA GLN A 243 -29.40 2.37 -2.78
C GLN A 243 -29.51 2.73 -1.29
N THR A 244 -28.54 2.37 -0.46
CA THR A 244 -28.60 2.66 0.97
C THR A 244 -27.32 3.31 1.49
N PRO A 245 -27.41 4.34 2.36
CA PRO A 245 -26.22 4.93 3.00
C PRO A 245 -25.59 3.99 4.05
N PHE A 246 -26.28 2.88 4.40
CA PHE A 246 -25.90 2.00 5.49
C PHE A 246 -24.55 1.31 5.26
N LEU A 247 -24.36 0.63 4.11
CA LEU A 247 -23.08 0.00 3.78
C LEU A 247 -21.97 1.03 3.55
N ASN A 248 -22.31 2.18 2.98
CA ASN A 248 -21.36 3.27 2.80
C ASN A 248 -20.83 3.81 4.14
N LYS A 249 -21.68 3.96 5.15
CA LYS A 249 -21.26 4.33 6.51
C LYS A 249 -20.37 3.30 7.19
N LEU A 250 -20.62 2.00 6.93
CA LEU A 250 -19.83 0.91 7.51
C LEU A 250 -18.49 0.66 6.79
N THR A 251 -18.43 0.93 5.48
CA THR A 251 -17.27 0.57 4.65
C THR A 251 -16.38 1.75 4.27
N LYS A 252 -16.93 2.97 4.22
CA LYS A 252 -16.16 4.17 3.90
C LYS A 252 -15.51 4.71 5.18
N SER A 253 -14.29 4.27 5.44
CA SER A 253 -13.39 4.92 6.43
C SER A 253 -12.84 6.27 5.92
N TYR A 254 -13.31 6.75 4.78
CA TYR A 254 -12.90 7.99 4.14
C TYR A 254 -14.10 8.94 4.22
N HIS A 255 -14.09 9.79 5.21
CA HIS A 255 -14.98 10.94 5.19
C HIS A 255 -14.31 12.00 4.31
N LEU A 256 -15.01 12.45 3.28
CA LEU A 256 -14.67 13.65 2.50
C LEU A 256 -15.22 14.87 3.25
N ASP A 257 -14.94 14.90 4.54
CA ASP A 257 -15.31 16.02 5.40
C ASP A 257 -14.20 17.07 5.32
N ASP A 258 -14.49 18.28 5.75
CA ASP A 258 -13.53 19.38 5.82
C ASP A 258 -12.37 19.10 6.80
N GLN A 259 -12.41 17.98 7.54
CA GLN A 259 -11.41 17.57 8.50
C GLN A 259 -10.82 16.20 8.17
N ILE A 260 -9.50 16.12 8.21
CA ILE A 260 -8.74 14.90 7.97
C ILE A 260 -8.59 14.12 9.27
N HIS A 261 -9.08 12.89 9.30
CA HIS A 261 -8.99 12.02 10.48
C HIS A 261 -8.35 10.67 10.17
N PHE A 262 -7.63 10.14 11.15
CA PHE A 262 -7.32 8.71 11.17
C PHE A 262 -8.52 7.89 11.64
N PRO A 263 -8.60 6.60 11.26
CA PRO A 263 -9.53 5.67 11.91
C PRO A 263 -9.27 5.60 13.41
N PRO A 264 -10.29 5.36 14.23
CA PRO A 264 -10.11 5.30 15.70
C PRO A 264 -9.05 4.31 16.17
N ASP A 265 -8.84 3.22 15.41
CA ASP A 265 -7.92 2.12 15.71
C ASP A 265 -6.54 2.25 15.03
N TYR A 266 -6.16 3.45 14.58
CA TYR A 266 -4.92 3.64 13.81
C TYR A 266 -3.63 3.39 14.59
N LEU A 267 -3.68 3.49 15.92
CA LEU A 267 -2.57 3.19 16.84
C LEU A 267 -2.65 1.77 17.44
N GLU A 268 -3.55 0.92 16.97
CA GLU A 268 -3.61 -0.45 17.44
C GLU A 268 -2.73 -1.36 16.58
N LEU A 269 -1.96 -2.24 17.21
CA LEU A 269 -1.18 -3.25 16.51
C LEU A 269 -2.08 -4.25 15.76
N LEU A 270 -1.54 -4.91 14.75
CA LEU A 270 -2.23 -6.03 14.08
C LEU A 270 -2.55 -7.15 15.07
N THR A 271 -3.66 -7.83 14.84
CA THR A 271 -4.04 -9.04 15.57
C THR A 271 -3.38 -10.29 14.97
N ASP A 272 -3.24 -11.36 15.76
CA ASP A 272 -2.76 -12.64 15.23
C ASP A 272 -3.69 -13.21 14.13
N VAL A 273 -4.98 -12.86 14.15
CA VAL A 273 -5.94 -13.22 13.08
C VAL A 273 -5.54 -12.57 11.75
N GLU A 274 -5.20 -11.29 11.77
CA GLU A 274 -4.72 -10.56 10.59
C GLU A 274 -3.37 -11.12 10.12
N GLY A 275 -2.48 -11.48 11.04
CA GLY A 275 -1.21 -12.15 10.74
C GLY A 275 -1.39 -13.50 10.05
N GLU A 276 -2.30 -14.36 10.53
CA GLU A 276 -2.59 -15.67 9.91
C GLU A 276 -3.16 -15.54 8.50
N VAL A 277 -4.08 -14.61 8.30
CA VAL A 277 -4.64 -14.33 6.95
C VAL A 277 -3.54 -13.82 6.03
N GLY A 278 -2.71 -12.89 6.49
CA GLY A 278 -1.57 -12.38 5.73
C GLY A 278 -0.58 -13.46 5.32
N LEU A 279 -0.27 -14.43 6.21
CA LEU A 279 0.58 -15.58 5.89
C LEU A 279 0.00 -16.46 4.79
N VAL A 280 -1.31 -16.73 4.82
CA VAL A 280 -1.98 -17.48 3.74
C VAL A 280 -1.89 -16.74 2.43
N GLN A 281 -2.13 -15.44 2.43
CA GLN A 281 -2.07 -14.60 1.23
C GLN A 281 -0.65 -14.51 0.65
N LEU A 282 0.39 -14.43 1.48
CA LEU A 282 1.78 -14.49 1.01
C LEU A 282 2.11 -15.83 0.33
N ASN A 283 1.65 -16.94 0.87
CA ASN A 283 1.83 -18.25 0.24
C ASN A 283 1.09 -18.34 -1.12
N MET A 284 -0.01 -17.60 -1.27
CA MET A 284 -0.77 -17.54 -2.53
C MET A 284 -0.27 -16.48 -3.50
N TYR A 285 0.61 -15.57 -3.06
CA TYR A 285 1.07 -14.42 -3.82
C TYR A 285 1.56 -14.76 -5.24
N PRO A 286 2.43 -15.76 -5.49
CA PRO A 286 2.88 -16.11 -6.84
C PRO A 286 1.71 -16.49 -7.76
N LYS A 287 0.71 -17.21 -7.22
CA LYS A 287 -0.49 -17.59 -7.96
C LYS A 287 -1.39 -16.39 -8.26
N ILE A 288 -1.55 -15.49 -7.29
CA ILE A 288 -2.34 -14.26 -7.45
C ILE A 288 -1.73 -13.42 -8.58
N VAL A 289 -0.41 -13.17 -8.55
CA VAL A 289 0.31 -12.41 -9.58
C VAL A 289 0.17 -13.06 -10.95
N SER A 290 0.43 -14.36 -11.05
CA SER A 290 0.34 -15.09 -12.33
C SER A 290 -1.07 -15.01 -12.92
N SER A 291 -2.10 -15.19 -12.09
CA SER A 291 -3.49 -15.10 -12.54
C SER A 291 -3.87 -13.69 -13.01
N ARG A 292 -3.50 -12.65 -12.26
CA ARG A 292 -3.77 -11.26 -12.64
C ARG A 292 -3.09 -10.89 -13.95
N ARG A 293 -1.82 -11.27 -14.13
CA ARG A 293 -1.08 -11.05 -15.38
C ARG A 293 -1.74 -11.74 -16.57
N LYS A 294 -2.19 -13.00 -16.41
CA LYS A 294 -2.92 -13.72 -17.46
C LYS A 294 -4.23 -13.00 -17.83
N CYS A 295 -5.00 -12.57 -16.83
CA CYS A 295 -6.25 -11.84 -17.06
C CYS A 295 -5.99 -10.49 -17.75
N ALA A 296 -5.00 -9.72 -17.32
CA ALA A 296 -4.64 -8.44 -17.92
C ALA A 296 -4.22 -8.61 -19.39
N LYS A 297 -3.35 -9.61 -19.66
CA LYS A 297 -2.93 -9.91 -21.03
C LYS A 297 -4.12 -10.32 -21.90
N TRP A 298 -4.96 -11.23 -21.44
CA TRP A 298 -6.15 -11.64 -22.15
C TRP A 298 -7.08 -10.46 -22.44
N PHE A 299 -7.29 -9.59 -21.45
CA PHE A 299 -8.14 -8.40 -21.62
C PHE A 299 -7.59 -7.46 -22.70
N ILE A 300 -6.29 -7.18 -22.68
CA ILE A 300 -5.64 -6.31 -23.65
C ILE A 300 -5.69 -6.89 -25.06
N ASP A 301 -5.43 -8.19 -25.20
CA ASP A 301 -5.39 -8.88 -26.49
C ASP A 301 -6.80 -9.10 -27.09
N SER A 302 -7.85 -9.14 -26.26
CA SER A 302 -9.22 -9.45 -26.70
C SER A 302 -10.09 -8.23 -27.03
N ILE A 303 -9.66 -7.02 -26.66
CA ILE A 303 -10.42 -5.81 -26.92
C ILE A 303 -9.97 -5.18 -28.24
N GLN A 304 -10.94 -4.84 -29.09
CA GLN A 304 -10.72 -3.92 -30.21
C GLN A 304 -10.70 -2.49 -29.65
N TRP A 305 -9.50 -1.93 -29.49
CA TRP A 305 -9.32 -0.59 -28.97
C TRP A 305 -9.74 0.44 -30.01
N PRO A 306 -10.54 1.47 -29.66
CA PRO A 306 -10.78 2.61 -30.53
C PRO A 306 -9.45 3.27 -30.96
N GLU A 307 -9.42 3.90 -32.14
CA GLU A 307 -8.18 4.47 -32.70
C GLU A 307 -7.51 5.51 -31.78
N ASP A 308 -8.31 6.23 -31.00
CA ASP A 308 -7.88 7.27 -30.07
C ASP A 308 -7.54 6.72 -28.68
N TRP A 309 -7.79 5.44 -28.43
CA TRP A 309 -7.50 4.80 -27.15
C TRP A 309 -6.19 4.04 -27.22
N LYS A 310 -5.29 4.32 -26.29
CA LYS A 310 -4.06 3.54 -26.15
C LYS A 310 -4.27 2.46 -25.10
N PRO A 311 -4.05 1.17 -25.45
CA PRO A 311 -4.07 0.11 -24.44
C PRO A 311 -2.99 0.35 -23.38
N PRO A 312 -3.16 -0.20 -22.18
CA PRO A 312 -2.11 -0.15 -21.16
C PRO A 312 -0.77 -0.65 -21.70
N TYR A 313 0.27 0.10 -21.44
CA TYR A 313 1.58 -0.09 -22.05
C TYR A 313 2.31 -1.31 -21.49
N TRP A 314 2.76 -2.20 -22.39
CA TRP A 314 3.73 -3.23 -22.07
C TRP A 314 5.10 -2.78 -22.58
N LEU A 315 5.93 -2.20 -21.73
CA LEU A 315 7.31 -1.93 -22.11
C LEU A 315 8.12 -3.22 -21.95
N LYS A 316 8.97 -3.55 -22.94
CA LYS A 316 9.90 -4.68 -22.84
C LYS A 316 10.79 -4.63 -21.59
N GLU A 317 11.12 -3.42 -21.17
CA GLU A 317 11.95 -3.12 -19.99
C GLU A 317 11.17 -3.07 -18.67
N ARG A 318 9.84 -3.01 -18.73
CA ARG A 318 8.94 -3.03 -17.59
C ARG A 318 8.12 -4.30 -17.65
N PRO A 319 8.41 -5.29 -16.81
CA PRO A 319 7.57 -6.49 -16.77
C PRO A 319 6.12 -6.10 -16.51
N ILE A 320 5.22 -6.87 -17.10
CA ILE A 320 3.76 -6.70 -17.08
C ILE A 320 3.30 -6.10 -15.75
N PRO A 321 2.68 -4.89 -15.75
CA PRO A 321 2.20 -4.28 -14.53
C PRO A 321 1.26 -5.26 -13.82
N ILE A 322 1.37 -5.29 -12.53
CA ILE A 322 0.45 -6.05 -11.68
C ILE A 322 -0.79 -5.18 -11.56
N LEU A 323 -1.63 -5.19 -12.59
CA LEU A 323 -2.89 -4.46 -12.56
C LEU A 323 -3.73 -4.92 -11.38
N LEU A 324 -4.21 -3.95 -10.62
CA LEU A 324 -5.15 -4.16 -9.50
C LEU A 324 -6.51 -4.65 -9.99
#